data_8c4a72bc09d4f84599ba1d35459b24a0
#
_entry.id   8c4a72bc09d4f84599ba1d35459b24a0
#
_cell.length_a   1.000
_cell.length_b   1.000
_cell.length_c   1.000
_cell.angle_alpha   90.00
_cell.angle_beta   90.00
_cell.angle_gamma   90.00
#
_symmetry.space_group_name_H-M   'P 1'
#
loop_
_entity.id
_entity.type
_entity.pdbx_description
1 polymer ?
#
loop_
_entity_poly.entity_id
_entity_poly.type
_entity_poly.pdbx_seq_one_letter_code
_entity_poly.pdbx_strand_id
1 'polypeptide(L)'
;MSLYIGNEHLMKYKWLLFDADGTLFDYDKAEAAQLARTFQQIVGRFEPSYVEIYRRINQQLWQEFEAGRIAQTVLKVKRFQLLFEALQVEADPATFSARYLKNLGEGTDLIEGAQETVTALHGRVGLVVITNGLKEVQTARLARSGIGGYFAHVVISEEVGAAKPEQGIFDAAFDRMRRPRKEEVLIIGDGLSSDIQGGHDYGIDTCWFNPGRKPRDLDLPIRYEIARLSDLLGIVG
;
A
#
# COMPACT_ATOMS: atom_id res chain seq x y z
N MET A 1 34.34 -40.47 5.91
CA MET A 1 33.64 -39.46 6.70
C MET A 1 33.36 -38.32 5.74
N SER A 2 32.20 -38.39 5.04
CA SER A 2 31.82 -37.48 3.97
C SER A 2 31.10 -36.30 4.61
N LEU A 3 31.71 -35.12 4.51
CA LEU A 3 31.09 -33.85 4.90
C LEU A 3 29.99 -33.54 3.88
N TYR A 4 28.73 -33.72 4.28
CA TYR A 4 27.58 -33.12 3.61
C TYR A 4 27.70 -31.60 3.81
N ILE A 5 28.26 -30.91 2.83
CA ILE A 5 28.11 -29.48 2.69
C ILE A 5 26.70 -29.29 2.10
N GLY A 6 25.74 -29.05 3.01
CA GLY A 6 24.41 -28.62 2.58
C GLY A 6 24.56 -27.36 1.73
N ASN A 7 24.07 -27.42 0.50
CA ASN A 7 23.80 -26.24 -0.30
C ASN A 7 22.76 -25.41 0.48
N GLU A 8 23.22 -24.53 1.35
CA GLU A 8 22.38 -23.39 1.76
C GLU A 8 22.13 -22.61 0.46
N HIS A 9 20.96 -22.77 -0.13
CA HIS A 9 20.47 -21.84 -1.14
C HIS A 9 20.43 -20.47 -0.45
N LEU A 10 21.48 -19.69 -0.64
CA LEU A 10 21.50 -18.31 -0.20
C LEU A 10 20.32 -17.60 -0.88
N MET A 11 19.30 -17.29 -0.08
CA MET A 11 18.16 -16.53 -0.56
C MET A 11 18.67 -15.21 -1.16
N LYS A 12 18.24 -14.89 -2.38
CA LYS A 12 18.66 -13.68 -3.07
C LYS A 12 18.23 -12.44 -2.26
N TYR A 13 16.98 -12.44 -1.80
CA TYR A 13 16.41 -11.30 -1.08
C TYR A 13 16.49 -11.52 0.43
N LYS A 14 17.02 -10.53 1.14
CA LYS A 14 17.06 -10.47 2.60
C LYS A 14 15.96 -9.57 3.16
N TRP A 15 15.44 -8.67 2.33
CA TRP A 15 14.41 -7.71 2.70
C TRP A 15 13.33 -7.62 1.62
N LEU A 16 12.09 -7.58 2.08
CA LEU A 16 10.91 -7.35 1.25
C LEU A 16 10.20 -6.08 1.72
N LEU A 17 10.03 -5.13 0.81
CA LEU A 17 9.26 -3.91 1.02
C LEU A 17 7.86 -4.16 0.44
N PHE A 18 6.85 -4.15 1.29
CA PHE A 18 5.45 -4.33 0.86
C PHE A 18 4.73 -3.00 0.84
N ASP A 19 4.10 -2.68 -0.27
CA ASP A 19 3.00 -1.71 -0.23
C ASP A 19 1.85 -2.23 0.63
N ALA A 20 1.00 -1.32 1.10
CA ALA A 20 -0.11 -1.67 1.99
C ALA A 20 -1.44 -1.83 1.24
N ASP A 21 -1.93 -0.74 0.60
CA ASP A 21 -3.27 -0.65 0.03
C ASP A 21 -3.32 -1.24 -1.38
N GLY A 22 -4.14 -2.25 -1.62
CA GLY A 22 -4.16 -2.98 -2.90
C GLY A 22 -3.13 -4.12 -2.98
N THR A 23 -2.23 -4.23 -1.98
CA THR A 23 -1.22 -5.29 -1.90
C THR A 23 -1.40 -6.18 -0.69
N LEU A 24 -1.40 -5.65 0.52
CA LEU A 24 -1.67 -6.39 1.75
C LEU A 24 -3.13 -6.28 2.19
N PHE A 25 -3.72 -5.09 2.05
CA PHE A 25 -5.09 -4.78 2.42
C PHE A 25 -5.98 -4.67 1.18
N ASP A 26 -7.18 -5.25 1.26
CA ASP A 26 -8.24 -5.06 0.28
C ASP A 26 -8.85 -3.66 0.45
N TYR A 27 -8.15 -2.68 -0.14
CA TYR A 27 -8.54 -1.28 -0.06
C TYR A 27 -9.91 -1.04 -0.69
N ASP A 28 -10.20 -1.63 -1.84
CA ASP A 28 -11.46 -1.43 -2.58
C ASP A 28 -12.68 -1.86 -1.77
N LYS A 29 -12.56 -2.98 -1.05
CA LYS A 29 -13.59 -3.48 -0.16
C LYS A 29 -13.75 -2.58 1.07
N ALA A 30 -12.64 -2.23 1.72
CA ALA A 30 -12.64 -1.36 2.90
C ALA A 30 -13.18 0.03 2.54
N GLU A 31 -12.74 0.63 1.44
CA GLU A 31 -13.19 1.93 0.93
C GLU A 31 -14.70 1.98 0.77
N ALA A 32 -15.27 1.04 0.01
CA ALA A 32 -16.71 1.00 -0.26
C ALA A 32 -17.53 0.85 1.03
N ALA A 33 -17.12 -0.08 1.90
CA ALA A 33 -17.82 -0.34 3.16
C ALA A 33 -17.77 0.87 4.10
N GLN A 34 -16.60 1.50 4.24
CA GLN A 34 -16.43 2.62 5.17
C GLN A 34 -17.01 3.93 4.63
N LEU A 35 -17.04 4.10 3.30
CA LEU A 35 -17.77 5.21 2.69
C LEU A 35 -19.27 5.12 3.00
N ALA A 36 -19.87 3.95 2.75
CA ALA A 36 -21.27 3.70 3.06
C ALA A 36 -21.59 3.94 4.53
N ARG A 37 -20.77 3.39 5.44
CA ARG A 37 -20.91 3.57 6.88
C ARG A 37 -20.85 5.05 7.28
N THR A 38 -19.91 5.80 6.69
CA THR A 38 -19.74 7.22 7.02
C THR A 38 -20.92 8.06 6.54
N PHE A 39 -21.42 7.79 5.33
CA PHE A 39 -22.61 8.44 4.81
C PHE A 39 -23.83 8.18 5.72
N GLN A 40 -24.04 6.95 6.17
CA GLN A 40 -25.12 6.64 7.11
C GLN A 40 -24.98 7.39 8.43
N GLN A 41 -23.76 7.52 8.94
CA GLN A 41 -23.50 8.20 10.21
C GLN A 41 -23.70 9.71 10.18
N ILE A 42 -23.38 10.36 9.05
CA ILE A 42 -23.32 11.83 8.94
C ILE A 42 -24.49 12.40 8.14
N VAL A 43 -24.83 11.74 7.02
CA VAL A 43 -25.86 12.23 6.08
C VAL A 43 -27.19 11.50 6.26
N GLY A 44 -27.16 10.29 6.82
CA GLY A 44 -28.36 9.46 7.03
C GLY A 44 -28.82 8.68 5.80
N ARG A 45 -28.16 8.82 4.64
CA ARG A 45 -28.46 8.11 3.41
C ARG A 45 -27.18 7.75 2.65
N PHE A 46 -27.25 6.68 1.86
CA PHE A 46 -26.17 6.25 0.99
C PHE A 46 -26.75 5.51 -0.21
N GLU A 47 -26.17 5.74 -1.38
CA GLU A 47 -26.48 5.01 -2.60
C GLU A 47 -25.23 4.33 -3.15
N PRO A 48 -25.31 3.09 -3.65
CA PRO A 48 -24.16 2.35 -4.18
C PRO A 48 -23.38 3.10 -5.28
N SER A 49 -24.06 3.93 -6.07
CA SER A 49 -23.47 4.77 -7.11
C SER A 49 -22.47 5.80 -6.59
N TYR A 50 -22.54 6.17 -5.30
CA TYR A 50 -21.60 7.12 -4.68
C TYR A 50 -20.17 6.60 -4.66
N VAL A 51 -19.99 5.27 -4.59
CA VAL A 51 -18.66 4.63 -4.59
C VAL A 51 -17.91 4.93 -5.89
N GLU A 52 -18.56 4.75 -7.02
CA GLU A 52 -17.95 5.00 -8.34
C GLU A 52 -17.53 6.47 -8.52
N ILE A 53 -18.38 7.41 -8.07
CA ILE A 53 -18.09 8.84 -8.13
C ILE A 53 -16.91 9.15 -7.21
N TYR A 54 -16.93 8.62 -5.99
CA TYR A 54 -15.84 8.81 -5.03
C TYR A 54 -14.52 8.25 -5.56
N ARG A 55 -14.50 7.02 -6.08
CA ARG A 55 -13.30 6.37 -6.61
C ARG A 55 -12.62 7.20 -7.67
N ARG A 56 -13.38 7.72 -8.62
CA ARG A 56 -12.84 8.58 -9.69
C ARG A 56 -12.20 9.84 -9.12
N ILE A 57 -12.87 10.52 -8.19
CA ILE A 57 -12.35 11.73 -7.53
C ILE A 57 -11.10 11.39 -6.71
N ASN A 58 -11.16 10.33 -5.92
CA ASN A 58 -10.08 9.90 -5.05
C ASN A 58 -8.83 9.52 -5.87
N GLN A 59 -8.99 8.73 -6.93
CA GLN A 59 -7.90 8.35 -7.84
C GLN A 59 -7.23 9.57 -8.47
N GLN A 60 -8.00 10.54 -8.99
CA GLN A 60 -7.46 11.75 -9.57
C GLN A 60 -6.62 12.53 -8.54
N LEU A 61 -7.11 12.68 -7.30
CA LEU A 61 -6.40 13.44 -6.27
C LEU A 61 -5.14 12.70 -5.78
N TRP A 62 -5.14 11.37 -5.74
CA TRP A 62 -3.93 10.60 -5.45
C TRP A 62 -2.87 10.78 -6.55
N GLN A 63 -3.26 10.77 -7.83
CA GLN A 63 -2.34 11.07 -8.94
C GLN A 63 -1.78 12.50 -8.85
N GLU A 64 -2.59 13.49 -8.43
CA GLU A 64 -2.12 14.85 -8.19
C GLU A 64 -1.12 14.93 -7.02
N PHE A 65 -1.35 14.14 -5.97
CA PHE A 65 -0.44 14.04 -4.83
C PHE A 65 0.89 13.37 -5.22
N GLU A 66 0.85 12.22 -5.89
CA GLU A 66 2.05 11.52 -6.38
C GLU A 66 2.89 12.36 -7.35
N ALA A 67 2.23 13.23 -8.11
CA ALA A 67 2.90 14.21 -8.98
C ALA A 67 3.35 15.50 -8.24
N GLY A 68 3.23 15.56 -6.93
CA GLY A 68 3.63 16.72 -6.10
C GLY A 68 2.79 17.98 -6.30
N ARG A 69 1.61 17.89 -6.95
CA ARG A 69 0.75 19.05 -7.25
C ARG A 69 -0.12 19.46 -6.08
N ILE A 70 -0.43 18.58 -5.16
CA ILE A 70 -1.20 18.88 -3.95
C ILE A 70 -0.56 18.22 -2.73
N ALA A 71 -0.74 18.84 -1.57
CA ALA A 71 -0.34 18.21 -0.30
C ALA A 71 -1.35 17.16 0.16
N GLN A 72 -0.90 16.15 0.89
CA GLN A 72 -1.75 15.11 1.43
C GLN A 72 -2.84 15.65 2.38
N THR A 73 -2.54 16.72 3.12
CA THR A 73 -3.50 17.43 3.98
C THR A 73 -4.66 18.04 3.19
N VAL A 74 -4.40 18.52 1.98
CA VAL A 74 -5.42 19.02 1.06
C VAL A 74 -6.25 17.88 0.50
N LEU A 75 -5.61 16.80 0.05
CA LEU A 75 -6.26 15.61 -0.49
C LEU A 75 -7.32 15.06 0.48
N LYS A 76 -6.99 14.96 1.77
CA LYS A 76 -7.87 14.40 2.81
C LYS A 76 -9.27 15.00 2.80
N VAL A 77 -9.40 16.30 2.60
CA VAL A 77 -10.68 17.03 2.67
C VAL A 77 -11.25 17.29 1.28
N LYS A 78 -10.41 17.69 0.32
CA LYS A 78 -10.82 18.07 -1.04
C LYS A 78 -11.61 16.98 -1.74
N ARG A 79 -11.28 15.70 -1.53
CA ARG A 79 -12.03 14.58 -2.13
C ARG A 79 -13.49 14.54 -1.70
N PHE A 80 -13.80 14.89 -0.46
CA PHE A 80 -15.18 14.93 0.03
C PHE A 80 -15.88 16.22 -0.36
N GLN A 81 -15.16 17.34 -0.43
CA GLN A 81 -15.72 18.57 -1.01
C GLN A 81 -16.21 18.31 -2.44
N LEU A 82 -15.36 17.77 -3.31
CA LEU A 82 -15.72 17.45 -4.70
C LEU A 82 -16.84 16.40 -4.78
N LEU A 83 -16.81 15.40 -3.89
CA LEU A 83 -17.87 14.38 -3.83
C LEU A 83 -19.22 15.02 -3.48
N PHE A 84 -19.28 15.89 -2.49
CA PHE A 84 -20.52 16.54 -2.07
C PHE A 84 -21.05 17.51 -3.13
N GLU A 85 -20.17 18.23 -3.81
CA GLU A 85 -20.53 19.04 -4.97
C GLU A 85 -21.16 18.17 -6.08
N ALA A 86 -20.54 17.05 -6.41
CA ALA A 86 -21.05 16.12 -7.45
C ALA A 86 -22.38 15.46 -7.08
N LEU A 87 -22.59 15.17 -5.78
CA LEU A 87 -23.80 14.51 -5.28
C LEU A 87 -24.90 15.48 -4.84
N GLN A 88 -24.63 16.78 -4.83
CA GLN A 88 -25.51 17.82 -4.27
C GLN A 88 -25.92 17.49 -2.82
N VAL A 89 -24.93 17.08 -2.00
CA VAL A 89 -25.09 16.76 -0.59
C VAL A 89 -24.56 17.91 0.26
N GLU A 90 -25.38 18.38 1.20
CA GLU A 90 -24.96 19.37 2.18
C GLU A 90 -24.41 18.68 3.43
N ALA A 91 -23.09 18.63 3.58
CA ALA A 91 -22.38 18.15 4.76
C ALA A 91 -21.01 18.85 4.86
N ASP A 92 -20.44 18.92 6.06
CA ASP A 92 -19.10 19.47 6.25
C ASP A 92 -18.03 18.45 5.80
N PRO A 93 -17.23 18.76 4.75
CA PRO A 93 -16.23 17.83 4.21
C PRO A 93 -15.13 17.47 5.22
N ALA A 94 -14.79 18.38 6.14
CA ALA A 94 -13.73 18.14 7.11
C ALA A 94 -14.20 17.16 8.19
N THR A 95 -15.41 17.33 8.72
CA THR A 95 -16.04 16.41 9.66
C THR A 95 -16.25 15.03 9.05
N PHE A 96 -16.70 14.99 7.78
CA PHE A 96 -16.88 13.73 7.05
C PHE A 96 -15.55 13.01 6.86
N SER A 97 -14.50 13.75 6.43
CA SER A 97 -13.14 13.21 6.27
C SER A 97 -12.63 12.59 7.56
N ALA A 98 -12.70 13.31 8.68
CA ALA A 98 -12.23 12.79 9.96
C ALA A 98 -12.97 11.49 10.37
N ARG A 99 -14.29 11.45 10.16
CA ARG A 99 -15.09 10.26 10.45
C ARG A 99 -14.73 9.09 9.52
N TYR A 100 -14.59 9.38 8.22
CA TYR A 100 -14.23 8.39 7.22
C TYR A 100 -12.86 7.76 7.50
N LEU A 101 -11.84 8.57 7.80
CA LEU A 101 -10.50 8.08 8.11
C LEU A 101 -10.49 7.20 9.36
N LYS A 102 -11.24 7.59 10.38
CA LYS A 102 -11.42 6.75 11.57
C LYS A 102 -12.06 5.41 11.21
N ASN A 103 -13.16 5.43 10.45
CA ASN A 103 -13.83 4.20 10.00
C ASN A 103 -12.89 3.36 9.12
N LEU A 104 -12.15 3.98 8.19
CA LEU A 104 -11.22 3.29 7.30
C LEU A 104 -10.10 2.58 8.07
N GLY A 105 -9.59 3.20 9.15
CA GLY A 105 -8.63 2.59 10.05
C GLY A 105 -9.16 1.37 10.84
N GLU A 106 -10.49 1.15 10.87
CA GLU A 106 -11.11 -0.04 11.44
C GLU A 106 -11.24 -1.19 10.43
N GLY A 107 -11.11 -0.91 9.11
CA GLY A 107 -11.19 -1.90 8.05
C GLY A 107 -9.89 -2.69 7.94
N THR A 108 -9.92 -3.97 8.26
CA THR A 108 -8.74 -4.86 8.31
C THR A 108 -8.81 -6.01 7.30
N ASP A 109 -9.68 -5.91 6.30
CA ASP A 109 -9.77 -6.91 5.25
C ASP A 109 -8.43 -7.02 4.53
N LEU A 110 -7.89 -8.23 4.48
CA LEU A 110 -6.64 -8.53 3.80
C LEU A 110 -6.91 -9.05 2.38
N ILE A 111 -5.97 -8.80 1.49
CA ILE A 111 -5.91 -9.47 0.19
C ILE A 111 -5.75 -10.99 0.43
N GLU A 112 -6.40 -11.79 -0.40
CA GLU A 112 -6.33 -13.25 -0.33
C GLU A 112 -4.87 -13.73 -0.35
N GLY A 113 -4.52 -14.57 0.62
CA GLY A 113 -3.17 -15.11 0.78
C GLY A 113 -2.16 -14.18 1.45
N ALA A 114 -2.54 -12.94 1.82
CA ALA A 114 -1.60 -12.00 2.45
C ALA A 114 -1.10 -12.49 3.81
N GLN A 115 -2.01 -12.94 4.67
CA GLN A 115 -1.63 -13.42 6.00
C GLN A 115 -0.75 -14.66 5.94
N GLU A 116 -1.10 -15.64 5.12
CA GLU A 116 -0.36 -16.89 4.94
C GLU A 116 1.04 -16.60 4.39
N THR A 117 1.13 -15.73 3.38
CA THR A 117 2.40 -15.36 2.76
C THR A 117 3.32 -14.64 3.73
N VAL A 118 2.81 -13.63 4.43
CA VAL A 118 3.61 -12.86 5.42
C VAL A 118 4.06 -13.78 6.56
N THR A 119 3.18 -14.67 7.04
CA THR A 119 3.52 -15.66 8.08
C THR A 119 4.62 -16.61 7.61
N ALA A 120 4.55 -17.11 6.37
CA ALA A 120 5.54 -18.04 5.82
C ALA A 120 6.91 -17.38 5.55
N LEU A 121 6.94 -16.06 5.29
CA LEU A 121 8.16 -15.29 5.05
C LEU A 121 8.79 -14.79 6.35
N HIS A 122 7.99 -14.63 7.41
CA HIS A 122 8.48 -14.12 8.69
C HIS A 122 9.58 -15.03 9.27
N GLY A 123 10.67 -14.42 9.75
CA GLY A 123 11.83 -15.13 10.26
C GLY A 123 12.78 -15.68 9.19
N ARG A 124 12.38 -15.67 7.92
CA ARG A 124 13.24 -16.05 6.79
C ARG A 124 13.90 -14.83 6.14
N VAL A 125 13.14 -13.74 6.01
CA VAL A 125 13.58 -12.46 5.47
C VAL A 125 13.02 -11.33 6.32
N GLY A 126 13.64 -10.15 6.27
CA GLY A 126 13.10 -8.95 6.89
C GLY A 126 11.90 -8.42 6.09
N LEU A 127 10.80 -8.12 6.78
CA LEU A 127 9.59 -7.58 6.16
C LEU A 127 9.40 -6.13 6.58
N VAL A 128 9.11 -5.26 5.64
CA VAL A 128 8.87 -3.83 5.86
C VAL A 128 7.63 -3.40 5.10
N VAL A 129 6.76 -2.61 5.71
CA VAL A 129 5.69 -1.90 5.01
C VAL A 129 6.23 -0.54 4.55
N ILE A 130 5.97 -0.19 3.29
CA ILE A 130 6.28 1.13 2.71
C ILE A 130 5.04 1.67 1.99
N THR A 131 4.42 2.74 2.50
CA THR A 131 3.09 3.16 2.04
C THR A 131 2.97 4.68 1.90
N ASN A 132 2.21 5.09 0.85
CA ASN A 132 1.75 6.47 0.67
C ASN A 132 0.45 6.77 1.46
N GLY A 133 -0.13 5.75 2.08
CA GLY A 133 -1.36 5.87 2.86
C GLY A 133 -1.22 6.79 4.07
N LEU A 134 -2.37 7.22 4.59
CA LEU A 134 -2.43 8.15 5.72
C LEU A 134 -2.01 7.48 7.03
N LYS A 135 -1.16 8.15 7.80
CA LYS A 135 -0.58 7.62 9.05
C LYS A 135 -1.64 7.04 10.00
N GLU A 136 -2.67 7.81 10.27
CA GLU A 136 -3.72 7.38 11.21
C GLU A 136 -4.44 6.10 10.76
N VAL A 137 -4.65 5.95 9.44
CA VAL A 137 -5.28 4.78 8.84
C VAL A 137 -4.35 3.58 8.90
N GLN A 138 -3.12 3.72 8.39
CA GLN A 138 -2.18 2.59 8.28
C GLN A 138 -1.76 2.07 9.65
N THR A 139 -1.50 2.96 10.61
CA THR A 139 -1.17 2.56 11.99
C THR A 139 -2.31 1.77 12.63
N ALA A 140 -3.56 2.25 12.49
CA ALA A 140 -4.72 1.58 13.07
C ALA A 140 -4.99 0.21 12.43
N ARG A 141 -4.87 0.11 11.08
CA ARG A 141 -5.10 -1.14 10.33
C ARG A 141 -4.05 -2.18 10.66
N LEU A 142 -2.77 -1.83 10.62
CA LEU A 142 -1.68 -2.75 10.95
C LEU A 142 -1.79 -3.28 12.39
N ALA A 143 -2.12 -2.41 13.34
CA ALA A 143 -2.29 -2.83 14.73
C ALA A 143 -3.44 -3.84 14.94
N ARG A 144 -4.46 -3.83 14.08
CA ARG A 144 -5.66 -4.66 14.21
C ARG A 144 -5.74 -5.84 13.27
N SER A 145 -4.96 -5.84 12.19
CA SER A 145 -5.06 -6.82 11.11
C SER A 145 -4.52 -8.21 11.44
N GLY A 146 -3.80 -8.36 12.56
CA GLY A 146 -3.11 -9.59 12.91
C GLY A 146 -1.78 -9.80 12.18
N ILE A 147 -1.49 -9.02 11.12
CA ILE A 147 -0.20 -9.14 10.38
C ILE A 147 0.84 -8.10 10.79
N GLY A 148 0.46 -7.04 11.51
CA GLY A 148 1.37 -5.94 11.84
C GLY A 148 2.64 -6.37 12.59
N GLY A 149 2.53 -7.38 13.45
CA GLY A 149 3.67 -7.91 14.23
C GLY A 149 4.72 -8.66 13.41
N TYR A 150 4.46 -8.98 12.15
CA TYR A 150 5.44 -9.64 11.28
C TYR A 150 6.42 -8.66 10.62
N PHE A 151 6.09 -7.38 10.58
CA PHE A 151 6.91 -6.36 9.94
C PHE A 151 7.91 -5.75 10.92
N ALA A 152 9.19 -5.81 10.55
CA ALA A 152 10.26 -5.21 11.35
C ALA A 152 10.15 -3.67 11.39
N HIS A 153 9.66 -3.08 10.30
CA HIS A 153 9.49 -1.63 10.18
C HIS A 153 8.25 -1.29 9.35
N VAL A 154 7.68 -0.10 9.64
CA VAL A 154 6.61 0.51 8.86
C VAL A 154 7.06 1.91 8.46
N VAL A 155 7.11 2.19 7.17
CA VAL A 155 7.54 3.48 6.60
C VAL A 155 6.32 4.13 5.94
N ILE A 156 5.90 5.26 6.47
CA ILE A 156 4.70 5.98 6.03
C ILE A 156 5.13 7.33 5.47
N SER A 157 4.69 7.65 4.25
CA SER A 157 5.06 8.89 3.55
C SER A 157 4.82 10.15 4.38
N GLU A 158 3.70 10.21 5.09
CA GLU A 158 3.32 11.34 5.97
C GLU A 158 4.32 11.55 7.12
N GLU A 159 4.98 10.50 7.62
CA GLU A 159 6.00 10.60 8.66
C GLU A 159 7.38 10.98 8.13
N VAL A 160 7.67 10.54 6.90
CA VAL A 160 8.96 10.76 6.25
C VAL A 160 9.03 12.12 5.57
N GLY A 161 7.88 12.64 5.11
CA GLY A 161 7.81 13.86 4.30
C GLY A 161 8.16 13.63 2.83
N ALA A 162 8.21 12.38 2.38
CA ALA A 162 8.41 11.97 1.00
C ALA A 162 7.53 10.76 0.68
N ALA A 163 6.98 10.70 -0.53
CA ALA A 163 6.07 9.66 -0.98
C ALA A 163 6.68 8.85 -2.13
N LYS A 164 6.29 7.58 -2.30
CA LYS A 164 6.62 6.83 -3.52
C LYS A 164 6.02 7.56 -4.74
N PRO A 165 6.75 7.74 -5.84
CA PRO A 165 8.05 7.15 -6.19
C PRO A 165 9.29 7.95 -5.74
N GLU A 166 9.18 9.00 -4.93
CA GLU A 166 10.31 9.82 -4.52
C GLU A 166 11.37 9.02 -3.76
N GLN A 167 12.66 9.30 -4.02
CA GLN A 167 13.79 8.61 -3.41
C GLN A 167 13.76 8.66 -1.88
N GLY A 168 13.29 9.77 -1.28
CA GLY A 168 13.33 10.01 0.16
C GLY A 168 12.63 8.94 1.01
N ILE A 169 11.51 8.37 0.52
CA ILE A 169 10.80 7.31 1.27
C ILE A 169 11.59 6.00 1.25
N PHE A 170 12.30 5.69 0.14
CA PHE A 170 13.16 4.51 0.04
C PHE A 170 14.40 4.68 0.91
N ASP A 171 15.01 5.88 0.94
CA ASP A 171 16.12 6.19 1.84
C ASP A 171 15.75 5.95 3.29
N ALA A 172 14.56 6.40 3.71
CA ALA A 172 14.05 6.16 5.06
C ALA A 172 13.82 4.66 5.36
N ALA A 173 13.36 3.89 4.38
CA ALA A 173 13.23 2.44 4.51
C ALA A 173 14.61 1.78 4.65
N PHE A 174 15.58 2.17 3.82
CA PHE A 174 16.94 1.65 3.84
C PHE A 174 17.66 1.99 5.14
N ASP A 175 17.46 3.18 5.70
CA ASP A 175 18.03 3.56 7.01
C ASP A 175 17.49 2.65 8.13
N ARG A 176 16.18 2.36 8.14
CA ARG A 176 15.57 1.44 9.12
C ARG A 176 16.08 0.01 8.97
N MET A 177 16.37 -0.43 7.73
CA MET A 177 16.96 -1.74 7.42
C MET A 177 18.48 -1.80 7.61
N ARG A 178 19.13 -0.72 8.09
CA ARG A 178 20.60 -0.61 8.24
C ARG A 178 21.34 -0.68 6.90
N ARG A 179 20.78 -0.12 5.84
CA ARG A 179 21.34 0.03 4.49
C ARG A 179 21.86 -1.28 3.89
N PRO A 180 20.98 -2.29 3.63
CA PRO A 180 21.38 -3.50 2.93
C PRO A 180 21.84 -3.16 1.49
N ARG A 181 22.45 -4.13 0.82
CA ARG A 181 22.75 -3.97 -0.61
C ARG A 181 21.43 -3.95 -1.39
N LYS A 182 21.34 -3.12 -2.42
CA LYS A 182 20.11 -2.95 -3.22
C LYS A 182 19.64 -4.26 -3.87
N GLU A 183 20.59 -5.11 -4.28
CA GLU A 183 20.32 -6.41 -4.89
C GLU A 183 19.69 -7.43 -3.92
N GLU A 184 19.72 -7.15 -2.62
CA GLU A 184 19.12 -7.97 -1.56
C GLU A 184 17.71 -7.52 -1.16
N VAL A 185 17.18 -6.50 -1.85
CA VAL A 185 15.88 -5.89 -1.54
C VAL A 185 14.93 -6.04 -2.72
N LEU A 186 13.69 -6.45 -2.45
CA LEU A 186 12.61 -6.52 -3.42
C LEU A 186 11.45 -5.68 -2.91
N ILE A 187 10.90 -4.79 -3.75
CA ILE A 187 9.62 -4.13 -3.48
C ILE A 187 8.48 -4.90 -4.14
N ILE A 188 7.38 -5.07 -3.40
CA ILE A 188 6.15 -5.69 -3.86
C ILE A 188 5.03 -4.67 -3.73
N GLY A 189 4.34 -4.36 -4.83
CA GLY A 189 3.22 -3.43 -4.84
C GLY A 189 2.36 -3.55 -6.08
N ASP A 190 1.15 -3.00 -6.04
CA ASP A 190 0.20 -2.98 -7.16
C ASP A 190 0.29 -1.70 -7.98
N GLY A 191 0.91 -0.63 -7.44
CA GLY A 191 1.05 0.67 -8.06
C GLY A 191 2.22 0.73 -9.03
N LEU A 192 1.94 0.81 -10.36
CA LEU A 192 2.99 0.95 -11.36
C LEU A 192 3.77 2.27 -11.21
N SER A 193 3.08 3.40 -10.98
CA SER A 193 3.70 4.73 -10.87
C SER A 193 4.43 4.93 -9.54
N SER A 194 3.96 4.33 -8.47
CA SER A 194 4.53 4.52 -7.12
C SER A 194 5.54 3.44 -6.76
N ASP A 195 5.12 2.16 -6.77
CA ASP A 195 5.94 1.06 -6.28
C ASP A 195 6.98 0.62 -7.30
N ILE A 196 6.51 0.37 -8.53
CA ILE A 196 7.36 -0.22 -9.57
C ILE A 196 8.30 0.83 -10.12
N GLN A 197 7.78 2.01 -10.51
CA GLN A 197 8.63 3.13 -10.94
C GLN A 197 9.61 3.53 -9.83
N GLY A 198 9.11 3.71 -8.59
CA GLY A 198 9.95 4.13 -7.47
C GLY A 198 11.04 3.11 -7.13
N GLY A 199 10.72 1.82 -7.10
CA GLY A 199 11.70 0.76 -6.87
C GLY A 199 12.75 0.68 -7.98
N HIS A 200 12.31 0.79 -9.24
CA HIS A 200 13.22 0.84 -10.41
C HIS A 200 14.18 2.02 -10.33
N ASP A 201 13.67 3.21 -10.13
CA ASP A 201 14.47 4.45 -10.07
C ASP A 201 15.41 4.47 -8.85
N TYR A 202 14.99 3.84 -7.77
CA TYR A 202 15.86 3.66 -6.60
C TYR A 202 16.94 2.59 -6.82
N GLY A 203 16.77 1.71 -7.82
CA GLY A 203 17.73 0.66 -8.21
C GLY A 203 17.59 -0.62 -7.40
N ILE A 204 16.38 -0.97 -6.97
CA ILE A 204 16.03 -2.27 -6.35
C ILE A 204 15.19 -3.11 -7.29
N ASP A 205 15.15 -4.42 -7.08
CA ASP A 205 14.26 -5.30 -7.84
C ASP A 205 12.79 -5.01 -7.49
N THR A 206 11.91 -5.19 -8.49
CA THR A 206 10.48 -4.90 -8.38
C THR A 206 9.63 -6.13 -8.67
N CYS A 207 8.55 -6.29 -7.92
CA CYS A 207 7.55 -7.32 -8.09
C CYS A 207 6.17 -6.66 -8.19
N TRP A 208 5.61 -6.64 -9.38
CA TRP A 208 4.29 -6.09 -9.60
C TRP A 208 3.21 -7.10 -9.18
N PHE A 209 2.43 -6.75 -8.19
CA PHE A 209 1.25 -7.50 -7.80
C PHE A 209 0.07 -7.12 -8.69
N ASN A 210 -0.28 -7.99 -9.63
CA ASN A 210 -1.28 -7.74 -10.68
C ASN A 210 -2.34 -8.85 -10.74
N PRO A 211 -3.19 -9.00 -9.70
CA PRO A 211 -4.22 -10.05 -9.68
C PRO A 211 -5.23 -9.90 -10.81
N GLY A 212 -5.50 -8.67 -11.23
CA GLY A 212 -6.44 -8.36 -12.32
C GLY A 212 -5.85 -8.50 -13.72
N ARG A 213 -4.56 -8.85 -13.87
CA ARG A 213 -3.86 -8.92 -15.15
C ARG A 213 -4.05 -7.67 -16.00
N LYS A 214 -3.97 -6.51 -15.35
CA LYS A 214 -4.03 -5.21 -16.03
C LYS A 214 -2.89 -5.10 -17.05
N PRO A 215 -3.10 -4.43 -18.19
CA PRO A 215 -2.02 -4.18 -19.13
C PRO A 215 -0.95 -3.29 -18.50
N ARG A 216 0.29 -3.46 -18.93
CA ARG A 216 1.39 -2.55 -18.55
C ARG A 216 1.25 -1.27 -19.36
N ASP A 217 1.10 -0.16 -18.68
CA ASP A 217 1.08 1.17 -19.27
C ASP A 217 2.40 1.95 -19.06
N LEU A 218 3.40 1.29 -18.46
CA LEU A 218 4.76 1.79 -18.30
C LEU A 218 5.77 0.90 -19.03
N ASP A 219 6.67 1.53 -19.78
CA ASP A 219 7.79 0.86 -20.44
C ASP A 219 9.00 0.77 -19.49
N LEU A 220 8.84 -0.03 -18.42
CA LEU A 220 9.86 -0.27 -17.41
C LEU A 220 10.19 -1.76 -17.30
N PRO A 221 11.45 -2.12 -17.04
CA PRO A 221 11.80 -3.49 -16.72
C PRO A 221 11.24 -3.86 -15.34
N ILE A 222 10.26 -4.75 -15.31
CA ILE A 222 9.69 -5.33 -14.10
C ILE A 222 10.34 -6.69 -13.88
N ARG A 223 10.96 -6.90 -12.72
CA ARG A 223 11.68 -8.15 -12.45
C ARG A 223 10.73 -9.33 -12.32
N TYR A 224 9.61 -9.14 -11.60
CA TYR A 224 8.58 -10.15 -11.40
C TYR A 224 7.19 -9.53 -11.52
N GLU A 225 6.26 -10.31 -12.05
CA GLU A 225 4.83 -10.02 -12.03
C GLU A 225 4.11 -11.24 -11.46
N ILE A 226 3.28 -11.03 -10.44
CA ILE A 226 2.56 -12.07 -9.74
C ILE A 226 1.07 -11.75 -9.69
N ALA A 227 0.23 -12.79 -9.76
CA ALA A 227 -1.22 -12.65 -9.60
C ALA A 227 -1.69 -13.02 -8.18
N ARG A 228 -0.88 -13.76 -7.42
CA ARG A 228 -1.17 -14.18 -6.05
C ARG A 228 0.04 -13.89 -5.17
N LEU A 229 -0.20 -13.42 -3.95
CA LEU A 229 0.89 -13.15 -3.01
C LEU A 229 1.70 -14.42 -2.66
N SER A 230 1.05 -15.58 -2.67
CA SER A 230 1.72 -16.87 -2.45
C SER A 230 2.82 -17.17 -3.47
N ASP A 231 2.78 -16.56 -4.67
CA ASP A 231 3.80 -16.75 -5.70
C ASP A 231 5.18 -16.20 -5.24
N LEU A 232 5.20 -15.27 -4.26
CA LEU A 232 6.42 -14.75 -3.63
C LEU A 232 7.26 -15.84 -2.97
N LEU A 233 6.63 -16.91 -2.44
CA LEU A 233 7.34 -18.00 -1.78
C LEU A 233 8.30 -18.72 -2.74
N GLY A 234 7.95 -18.80 -4.03
CA GLY A 234 8.83 -19.35 -5.06
C GLY A 234 9.92 -18.38 -5.56
N ILE A 235 9.73 -17.06 -5.35
CA ILE A 235 10.70 -16.03 -5.72
C ILE A 235 11.78 -15.87 -4.64
N VAL A 236 11.37 -16.00 -3.39
CA VAL A 236 12.27 -15.79 -2.24
C VAL A 236 13.08 -17.08 -1.93
N GLY A 237 12.57 -18.25 -2.30
CA GLY A 237 13.27 -19.54 -2.16
C GLY A 237 12.79 -20.40 -1.03
#